data_1d4dd46946abf8b2713ce09750584bb4
#
_entry.id   1d4dd46946abf8b2713ce09750584bb4
#
_cell.length_a   1.000
_cell.length_b   1.000
_cell.length_c   1.000
_cell.angle_alpha   90.00
_cell.angle_beta   90.00
_cell.angle_gamma   90.00
#
_symmetry.space_group_name_H-M   'P 1'
#
loop_
_entity.id
_entity.type
_entity.pdbx_description
1 polymer ?
#
loop_
_entity_poly.entity_id
_entity_poly.type
_entity_poly.pdbx_seq_one_letter_code
_entity_poly.pdbx_strand_id
1 'polypeptide(L)'
;MCVLYGTGHEYYSWTPSTSSGANLAGSVLSFGGVVFGSVIGWAPIAADYNVMLPEDTSAWKVFGLTFFGLFIPLVFVETLGALYGSALVNNAAWNAIYNDPEQGLGSVLGASLSSLNGFGKFLVFLLALSVVSNNVPNTYSAALSIQTLGKPFQRIPRFIWTIFVAVVYTVAGVAGKSHFSEILNNFLSILSYWTTPFVVVLALEHFVFRRRNGYNVNDYGDRSKLPLGLAAAAAGIIGVVGAVLGMNQTWYIGPIGKLTGTYGGDLGFEMALLLTSLVYLALRPLELNSFGR
;
A
#
# COMPACT_ATOMS: atom_id res chain seq x y z
N MET A 1 18.39 1.32 10.92
CA MET A 1 17.56 2.54 10.84
C MET A 1 18.01 3.64 11.79
N CYS A 2 18.13 3.44 13.12
CA CYS A 2 18.61 4.51 14.05
C CYS A 2 19.95 5.12 13.63
N VAL A 3 20.88 4.34 13.10
CA VAL A 3 22.17 4.82 12.62
C VAL A 3 22.00 5.78 11.44
N LEU A 4 21.05 5.53 10.54
CA LEU A 4 20.74 6.41 9.42
C LEU A 4 20.21 7.78 9.87
N TYR A 5 19.46 7.85 10.97
CA TYR A 5 19.10 9.14 11.58
C TYR A 5 20.33 9.93 12.01
N GLY A 6 21.33 9.24 12.55
CA GLY A 6 22.58 9.86 13.02
C GLY A 6 23.49 10.30 11.89
N THR A 7 23.69 9.48 10.85
CA THR A 7 24.64 9.78 9.76
C THR A 7 24.17 10.90 8.82
N GLY A 8 22.85 11.13 8.74
CA GLY A 8 22.27 12.19 7.91
C GLY A 8 21.98 13.50 8.63
N HIS A 9 22.13 13.56 9.97
CA HIS A 9 21.61 14.65 10.80
C HIS A 9 22.10 16.05 10.43
N GLU A 10 23.33 16.18 9.96
CA GLU A 10 23.92 17.47 9.54
C GLU A 10 23.24 18.07 8.30
N TYR A 11 22.59 17.24 7.49
CA TYR A 11 21.95 17.65 6.24
C TYR A 11 20.42 17.79 6.38
N TYR A 12 19.84 17.37 7.49
CA TYR A 12 18.41 17.51 7.71
C TYR A 12 18.04 18.97 7.94
N SER A 13 17.02 19.43 7.26
CA SER A 13 16.51 20.78 7.42
C SER A 13 14.99 20.77 7.49
N TRP A 14 14.48 21.67 8.32
CA TRP A 14 13.08 21.99 8.35
C TRP A 14 12.88 23.33 7.64
N THR A 15 12.56 23.26 6.36
CA THR A 15 12.18 24.45 5.60
C THR A 15 10.67 24.51 5.48
N PRO A 16 10.04 25.63 5.88
CA PRO A 16 8.60 25.83 5.65
C PRO A 16 8.27 25.68 4.17
N SER A 17 7.12 25.08 3.86
CA SER A 17 6.64 24.97 2.49
C SER A 17 6.47 26.36 1.88
N THR A 18 6.99 26.56 0.69
CA THR A 18 6.75 27.77 -0.13
C THR A 18 5.39 27.72 -0.83
N SER A 19 4.77 26.53 -0.89
CA SER A 19 3.43 26.34 -1.44
C SER A 19 2.36 26.74 -0.44
N SER A 20 1.25 27.33 -0.92
CA SER A 20 0.12 27.75 -0.12
C SER A 20 -1.21 27.42 -0.80
N GLY A 21 -2.31 27.48 -0.05
CA GLY A 21 -3.65 27.26 -0.59
C GLY A 21 -3.82 25.90 -1.26
N ALA A 22 -4.44 25.89 -2.43
CA ALA A 22 -4.75 24.66 -3.17
C ALA A 22 -3.51 23.86 -3.59
N ASN A 23 -2.38 24.51 -3.85
CA ASN A 23 -1.11 23.83 -4.19
C ASN A 23 -0.58 23.03 -3.00
N LEU A 24 -0.62 23.62 -1.80
CA LEU A 24 -0.23 22.91 -0.59
C LEU A 24 -1.16 21.73 -0.31
N ALA A 25 -2.48 21.95 -0.41
CA ALA A 25 -3.46 20.90 -0.22
C ALA A 25 -3.24 19.74 -1.22
N GLY A 26 -3.02 20.04 -2.49
CA GLY A 26 -2.73 19.04 -3.52
C GLY A 26 -1.47 18.22 -3.19
N SER A 27 -0.41 18.86 -2.77
CA SER A 27 0.84 18.18 -2.37
C SER A 27 0.64 17.28 -1.15
N VAL A 28 -0.08 17.76 -0.13
CA VAL A 28 -0.36 16.99 1.10
C VAL A 28 -1.24 15.77 0.80
N LEU A 29 -2.29 15.93 -0.02
CA LEU A 29 -3.17 14.84 -0.40
C LEU A 29 -2.44 13.81 -1.27
N SER A 30 -1.65 14.24 -2.25
CA SER A 30 -0.83 13.35 -3.06
C SER A 30 0.18 12.54 -2.21
N PHE A 31 0.85 13.20 -1.27
CA PHE A 31 1.75 12.52 -0.33
C PHE A 31 0.98 11.54 0.57
N GLY A 32 -0.17 11.97 1.09
CA GLY A 32 -1.07 11.12 1.88
C GLY A 32 -1.52 9.87 1.13
N GLY A 33 -1.82 10.00 -0.17
CA GLY A 33 -2.17 8.88 -1.05
C GLY A 33 -1.05 7.84 -1.19
N VAL A 34 0.19 8.28 -1.33
CA VAL A 34 1.36 7.39 -1.39
C VAL A 34 1.59 6.68 -0.05
N VAL A 35 1.53 7.43 1.07
CA VAL A 35 1.63 6.86 2.42
C VAL A 35 0.51 5.85 2.67
N PHE A 36 -0.73 6.18 2.31
CA PHE A 36 -1.85 5.26 2.40
C PHE A 36 -1.63 4.00 1.55
N GLY A 37 -1.12 4.16 0.32
CA GLY A 37 -0.79 3.06 -0.59
C GLY A 37 0.27 2.10 -0.02
N SER A 38 1.21 2.60 0.76
CA SER A 38 2.25 1.77 1.40
C SER A 38 1.69 0.82 2.46
N VAL A 39 0.57 1.19 3.09
CA VAL A 39 -0.03 0.44 4.22
C VAL A 39 -1.22 -0.40 3.79
N ILE A 40 -2.07 0.13 2.90
CA ILE A 40 -3.36 -0.47 2.58
C ILE A 40 -3.23 -1.90 2.00
N GLY A 41 -2.10 -2.21 1.37
CA GLY A 41 -1.79 -3.54 0.86
C GLY A 41 -1.76 -4.64 1.93
N TRP A 42 -1.63 -4.30 3.20
CA TRP A 42 -1.71 -5.25 4.31
C TRP A 42 -3.13 -5.73 4.60
N ALA A 43 -4.15 -4.94 4.28
CA ALA A 43 -5.53 -5.27 4.61
C ALA A 43 -6.02 -6.58 3.96
N PRO A 44 -5.80 -6.84 2.64
CA PRO A 44 -6.22 -8.10 2.02
C PRO A 44 -5.47 -9.34 2.52
N ILE A 45 -4.23 -9.18 3.02
CA ILE A 45 -3.37 -10.31 3.42
C ILE A 45 -3.29 -10.49 4.94
N ALA A 46 -3.88 -9.61 5.73
CA ALA A 46 -3.80 -9.66 7.21
C ALA A 46 -4.31 -10.99 7.78
N ALA A 47 -5.34 -11.59 7.19
CA ALA A 47 -5.89 -12.87 7.62
C ALA A 47 -4.89 -14.02 7.47
N ASP A 48 -4.02 -14.00 6.47
CA ASP A 48 -3.02 -15.05 6.22
C ASP A 48 -2.03 -15.22 7.38
N TYR A 49 -1.83 -14.15 8.15
CA TYR A 49 -0.94 -14.14 9.33
C TYR A 49 -1.68 -14.33 10.63
N ASN A 50 -2.87 -13.75 10.75
CA ASN A 50 -3.66 -13.82 11.97
C ASN A 50 -4.30 -15.20 12.19
N VAL A 51 -4.45 -16.01 11.13
CA VAL A 51 -5.01 -17.38 11.21
C VAL A 51 -4.21 -18.31 12.13
N MET A 52 -2.96 -18.00 12.42
CA MET A 52 -2.10 -18.78 13.31
C MET A 52 -2.34 -18.50 14.80
N LEU A 53 -3.13 -17.49 15.12
CA LEU A 53 -3.48 -17.17 16.51
C LEU A 53 -4.58 -18.13 17.00
N PRO A 54 -4.59 -18.50 18.30
CA PRO A 54 -5.66 -19.30 18.90
C PRO A 54 -7.04 -18.64 18.71
N GLU A 55 -8.08 -19.46 18.53
CA GLU A 55 -9.46 -18.98 18.26
C GLU A 55 -10.04 -18.11 19.38
N ASP A 56 -9.60 -18.33 20.62
CA ASP A 56 -9.99 -17.57 21.81
C ASP A 56 -9.24 -16.25 21.99
N THR A 57 -8.34 -15.92 21.06
CA THR A 57 -7.58 -14.67 21.14
C THR A 57 -8.49 -13.46 21.06
N SER A 58 -8.43 -12.58 22.05
CA SER A 58 -9.22 -11.35 22.10
C SER A 58 -8.99 -10.48 20.85
N ALA A 59 -10.09 -10.00 20.25
CA ALA A 59 -10.04 -9.09 19.10
C ALA A 59 -9.20 -7.83 19.36
N TRP A 60 -9.22 -7.30 20.60
CA TRP A 60 -8.39 -6.16 20.99
C TRP A 60 -6.91 -6.48 21.02
N LYS A 61 -6.54 -7.72 21.38
CA LYS A 61 -5.15 -8.16 21.32
C LYS A 61 -4.67 -8.28 19.89
N VAL A 62 -5.48 -8.88 19.00
CA VAL A 62 -5.18 -8.99 17.57
C VAL A 62 -5.05 -7.60 16.95
N PHE A 63 -6.01 -6.70 17.21
CA PHE A 63 -5.96 -5.31 16.75
C PHE A 63 -4.71 -4.60 17.24
N GLY A 64 -4.41 -4.65 18.55
CA GLY A 64 -3.27 -3.96 19.12
C GLY A 64 -1.93 -4.47 18.55
N LEU A 65 -1.76 -5.78 18.43
CA LEU A 65 -0.55 -6.37 17.85
C LEU A 65 -0.37 -5.96 16.40
N THR A 66 -1.43 -6.02 15.59
CA THR A 66 -1.39 -5.65 14.18
C THR A 66 -1.18 -4.14 14.00
N PHE A 67 -1.95 -3.32 14.71
CA PHE A 67 -1.88 -1.87 14.59
C PHE A 67 -0.52 -1.33 15.02
N PHE A 68 -0.08 -1.62 16.25
CA PHE A 68 1.19 -1.10 16.74
C PHE A 68 2.38 -1.74 16.04
N GLY A 69 2.27 -3.01 15.64
CA GLY A 69 3.30 -3.71 14.88
C GLY A 69 3.54 -3.12 13.49
N LEU A 70 2.52 -2.55 12.86
CA LEU A 70 2.65 -1.83 11.58
C LEU A 70 2.92 -0.34 11.80
N PHE A 71 2.16 0.33 12.64
CA PHE A 71 2.18 1.78 12.81
C PHE A 71 3.54 2.31 13.29
N ILE A 72 4.11 1.71 14.34
CA ILE A 72 5.36 2.21 14.92
C ILE A 72 6.54 2.12 13.94
N PRO A 73 6.84 0.96 13.33
CA PRO A 73 7.93 0.88 12.36
C PRO A 73 7.68 1.75 11.13
N LEU A 74 6.44 1.86 10.68
CA LEU A 74 6.08 2.61 9.49
C LEU A 74 6.31 4.10 9.69
N VAL A 75 5.75 4.69 10.74
CA VAL A 75 5.98 6.11 11.07
C VAL A 75 7.47 6.40 11.22
N PHE A 76 8.21 5.51 11.87
CA PHE A 76 9.64 5.65 12.05
C PHE A 76 10.41 5.67 10.72
N VAL A 77 10.09 4.76 9.80
CA VAL A 77 10.78 4.66 8.50
C VAL A 77 10.35 5.75 7.52
N GLU A 78 9.07 6.11 7.49
CA GLU A 78 8.57 7.17 6.61
C GLU A 78 9.10 8.55 7.05
N THR A 79 9.18 8.79 8.37
CA THR A 79 9.84 10.00 8.89
C THR A 79 11.29 10.06 8.48
N LEU A 80 12.02 8.93 8.53
CA LEU A 80 13.39 8.86 8.04
C LEU A 80 13.47 9.18 6.54
N GLY A 81 12.54 8.64 5.73
CA GLY A 81 12.46 8.94 4.31
C GLY A 81 12.26 10.43 4.03
N ALA A 82 11.36 11.08 4.77
CA ALA A 82 11.14 12.53 4.65
C ALA A 82 12.38 13.36 5.04
N LEU A 83 13.11 12.94 6.08
CA LEU A 83 14.36 13.58 6.48
C LEU A 83 15.44 13.43 5.40
N TYR A 84 15.57 12.24 4.80
CA TYR A 84 16.47 12.05 3.65
C TYR A 84 16.06 12.90 2.46
N GLY A 85 14.76 13.03 2.18
CA GLY A 85 14.25 13.95 1.18
C GLY A 85 14.72 15.39 1.41
N SER A 86 14.70 15.87 2.66
CA SER A 86 15.22 17.19 3.02
C SER A 86 16.76 17.28 2.86
N ALA A 87 17.47 16.20 3.20
CA ALA A 87 18.93 16.14 3.07
C ALA A 87 19.40 16.19 1.61
N LEU A 88 18.64 15.65 0.67
CA LEU A 88 18.97 15.73 -0.76
C LEU A 88 19.04 17.18 -1.26
N VAL A 89 18.23 18.08 -0.71
CA VAL A 89 18.26 19.50 -1.06
C VAL A 89 19.55 20.18 -0.55
N ASN A 90 20.06 19.73 0.60
CA ASN A 90 21.19 20.35 1.28
C ASN A 90 22.55 19.71 0.95
N ASN A 91 22.54 18.52 0.36
CA ASN A 91 23.74 17.77 -0.01
C ASN A 91 23.78 17.48 -1.52
N ALA A 92 24.53 18.31 -2.26
CA ALA A 92 24.64 18.20 -3.71
C ALA A 92 25.20 16.84 -4.18
N ALA A 93 26.08 16.21 -3.40
CA ALA A 93 26.62 14.90 -3.74
C ALA A 93 25.56 13.80 -3.63
N TRP A 94 24.74 13.81 -2.57
CA TRP A 94 23.63 12.87 -2.43
C TRP A 94 22.54 13.11 -3.46
N ASN A 95 22.28 14.37 -3.80
CA ASN A 95 21.33 14.72 -4.86
C ASN A 95 21.79 14.17 -6.22
N ALA A 96 23.07 14.30 -6.56
CA ALA A 96 23.63 13.74 -7.79
C ALA A 96 23.49 12.22 -7.84
N ILE A 97 23.79 11.52 -6.74
CA ILE A 97 23.62 10.06 -6.61
C ILE A 97 22.14 9.66 -6.78
N TYR A 98 21.23 10.40 -6.15
CA TYR A 98 19.78 10.09 -6.21
C TYR A 98 19.22 10.21 -7.63
N ASN A 99 19.67 11.22 -8.38
CA ASN A 99 19.21 11.48 -9.74
C ASN A 99 19.96 10.66 -10.82
N ASP A 100 20.96 9.89 -10.43
CA ASP A 100 21.67 8.99 -11.34
C ASP A 100 20.80 7.73 -11.58
N PRO A 101 20.40 7.45 -12.84
CA PRO A 101 19.57 6.28 -13.16
C PRO A 101 20.16 4.92 -12.75
N GLU A 102 21.49 4.85 -12.63
CA GLU A 102 22.20 3.60 -12.26
C GLU A 102 22.32 3.42 -10.74
N GLN A 103 22.08 4.46 -9.94
CA GLN A 103 22.35 4.47 -8.50
C GLN A 103 21.07 4.57 -7.64
N GLY A 104 20.40 5.71 -7.65
CA GLY A 104 19.15 5.93 -6.92
C GLY A 104 19.28 5.90 -5.39
N LEU A 105 18.15 5.71 -4.71
CA LEU A 105 18.02 5.80 -3.25
C LEU A 105 18.93 4.83 -2.48
N GLY A 106 19.11 3.61 -2.98
CA GLY A 106 19.98 2.62 -2.32
C GLY A 106 21.41 3.08 -2.19
N SER A 107 21.94 3.77 -3.21
CA SER A 107 23.28 4.33 -3.21
C SER A 107 23.40 5.55 -2.30
N VAL A 108 22.33 6.36 -2.14
CA VAL A 108 22.28 7.45 -1.15
C VAL A 108 22.39 6.91 0.27
N LEU A 109 21.68 5.83 0.59
CA LEU A 109 21.79 5.17 1.90
C LEU A 109 23.21 4.61 2.13
N GLY A 110 23.82 4.03 1.07
CA GLY A 110 25.20 3.59 1.11
C GLY A 110 26.19 4.73 1.34
N ALA A 111 26.01 5.86 0.65
CA ALA A 111 26.83 7.06 0.80
C ALA A 111 26.73 7.64 2.22
N SER A 112 25.52 7.69 2.80
CA SER A 112 25.32 8.18 4.17
C SER A 112 25.99 7.32 5.23
N LEU A 113 26.10 6.02 4.99
CA LEU A 113 26.75 5.05 5.89
C LEU A 113 28.26 4.91 5.62
N SER A 114 28.80 5.55 4.58
CA SER A 114 30.20 5.41 4.18
C SER A 114 31.19 5.88 5.24
N SER A 115 30.81 6.89 6.05
CA SER A 115 31.61 7.38 7.18
C SER A 115 31.90 6.32 8.25
N LEU A 116 31.10 5.27 8.31
CA LEU A 116 31.24 4.14 9.26
C LEU A 116 32.10 3.00 8.71
N ASN A 117 32.72 3.17 7.55
CA ASN A 117 33.64 2.20 6.94
C ASN A 117 33.07 0.76 6.87
N GLY A 118 33.75 -0.22 7.45
CA GLY A 118 33.31 -1.64 7.44
C GLY A 118 31.96 -1.88 8.10
N PHE A 119 31.66 -1.16 9.18
CA PHE A 119 30.37 -1.26 9.86
C PHE A 119 29.25 -0.69 8.97
N GLY A 120 29.49 0.38 8.24
CA GLY A 120 28.55 0.91 7.25
C GLY A 120 28.21 -0.09 6.15
N LYS A 121 29.19 -0.80 5.61
CA LYS A 121 28.97 -1.87 4.62
C LYS A 121 28.13 -3.02 5.19
N PHE A 122 28.38 -3.41 6.44
CA PHE A 122 27.57 -4.41 7.12
C PHE A 122 26.12 -3.95 7.27
N LEU A 123 25.86 -2.69 7.62
CA LEU A 123 24.51 -2.16 7.72
C LEU A 123 23.81 -2.12 6.36
N VAL A 124 24.49 -1.77 5.27
CA VAL A 124 23.94 -1.84 3.91
C VAL A 124 23.53 -3.27 3.56
N PHE A 125 24.37 -4.25 3.89
CA PHE A 125 24.04 -5.67 3.71
C PHE A 125 22.79 -6.07 4.50
N LEU A 126 22.65 -5.65 5.76
CA LEU A 126 21.45 -5.90 6.56
C LEU A 126 20.19 -5.24 5.95
N LEU A 127 20.33 -4.03 5.42
CA LEU A 127 19.23 -3.36 4.71
C LEU A 127 18.79 -4.15 3.47
N ALA A 128 19.74 -4.66 2.69
CA ALA A 128 19.43 -5.51 1.54
C ALA A 128 18.71 -6.81 1.98
N LEU A 129 19.16 -7.46 3.05
CA LEU A 129 18.47 -8.63 3.62
C LEU A 129 17.06 -8.30 4.12
N SER A 130 16.81 -7.09 4.63
CA SER A 130 15.46 -6.69 5.07
C SER A 130 14.47 -6.65 3.92
N VAL A 131 14.88 -6.28 2.72
CA VAL A 131 14.05 -6.34 1.50
C VAL A 131 13.68 -7.79 1.16
N VAL A 132 14.65 -8.70 1.26
CA VAL A 132 14.40 -10.14 1.05
C VAL A 132 13.38 -10.65 2.08
N SER A 133 13.55 -10.31 3.36
CA SER A 133 12.64 -10.70 4.43
C SER A 133 11.21 -10.19 4.20
N ASN A 134 11.06 -8.96 3.69
CA ASN A 134 9.76 -8.39 3.37
C ASN A 134 9.08 -9.10 2.17
N ASN A 135 9.85 -9.67 1.24
CA ASN A 135 9.30 -10.40 0.11
C ASN A 135 8.79 -11.81 0.46
N VAL A 136 9.26 -12.41 1.55
CA VAL A 136 8.82 -13.75 1.98
C VAL A 136 7.30 -13.80 2.21
N PRO A 137 6.71 -12.96 3.08
CA PRO A 137 5.27 -12.92 3.28
C PRO A 137 4.50 -12.61 2.00
N ASN A 138 4.94 -11.63 1.23
CA ASN A 138 4.26 -11.25 -0.02
C ASN A 138 4.20 -12.40 -1.02
N THR A 139 5.30 -13.13 -1.19
CA THR A 139 5.37 -14.31 -2.07
C THR A 139 4.47 -15.44 -1.57
N TYR A 140 4.41 -15.65 -0.26
CA TYR A 140 3.54 -16.65 0.37
C TYR A 140 2.05 -16.32 0.11
N SER A 141 1.62 -15.11 0.42
CA SER A 141 0.23 -14.68 0.22
C SER A 141 -0.16 -14.62 -1.26
N ALA A 142 0.76 -14.24 -2.16
CA ALA A 142 0.51 -14.26 -3.59
C ALA A 142 0.26 -15.69 -4.11
N ALA A 143 1.05 -16.67 -3.66
CA ALA A 143 0.86 -18.06 -4.03
C ALA A 143 -0.48 -18.62 -3.53
N LEU A 144 -0.91 -18.24 -2.31
CA LEU A 144 -2.23 -18.57 -1.77
C LEU A 144 -3.35 -17.95 -2.62
N SER A 145 -3.24 -16.66 -2.91
CA SER A 145 -4.23 -15.92 -3.69
C SER A 145 -4.42 -16.51 -5.09
N ILE A 146 -3.33 -16.95 -5.75
CA ILE A 146 -3.44 -17.62 -7.05
C ILE A 146 -4.23 -18.93 -6.92
N GLN A 147 -4.03 -19.70 -5.86
CA GLN A 147 -4.79 -20.93 -5.66
C GLN A 147 -6.29 -20.70 -5.44
N THR A 148 -6.70 -19.52 -4.93
CA THR A 148 -8.11 -19.18 -4.75
C THR A 148 -8.85 -18.84 -6.05
N LEU A 149 -8.15 -18.60 -7.15
CA LEU A 149 -8.75 -18.26 -8.45
C LEU A 149 -9.59 -19.40 -9.05
N GLY A 150 -9.37 -20.64 -8.61
CA GLY A 150 -10.23 -21.73 -9.03
C GLY A 150 -9.58 -23.12 -8.98
N LYS A 151 -10.40 -24.14 -9.22
CA LYS A 151 -9.99 -25.56 -9.15
C LYS A 151 -8.72 -25.92 -9.97
N PRO A 152 -8.49 -25.39 -11.19
CA PRO A 152 -7.27 -25.68 -11.93
C PRO A 152 -6.01 -25.22 -11.19
N PHE A 153 -6.08 -24.02 -10.57
CA PHE A 153 -4.96 -23.45 -9.85
C PHE A 153 -4.68 -24.17 -8.51
N GLN A 154 -5.70 -24.71 -7.86
CA GLN A 154 -5.58 -25.51 -6.63
C GLN A 154 -4.88 -26.87 -6.86
N ARG A 155 -4.97 -27.44 -8.07
CA ARG A 155 -4.30 -28.71 -8.42
C ARG A 155 -2.78 -28.58 -8.52
N ILE A 156 -2.30 -27.36 -8.75
CA ILE A 156 -0.87 -27.08 -8.86
C ILE A 156 -0.31 -26.85 -7.46
N PRO A 157 0.75 -27.58 -7.06
CA PRO A 157 1.38 -27.39 -5.76
C PRO A 157 1.84 -25.95 -5.51
N ARG A 158 1.66 -25.45 -4.28
CA ARG A 158 1.95 -24.07 -3.90
C ARG A 158 3.37 -23.62 -4.24
N PHE A 159 4.38 -24.49 -4.08
CA PHE A 159 5.76 -24.13 -4.35
C PHE A 159 6.00 -23.71 -5.82
N ILE A 160 5.22 -24.25 -6.77
CA ILE A 160 5.31 -23.85 -8.19
C ILE A 160 4.85 -22.41 -8.34
N TRP A 161 3.74 -22.04 -7.68
CA TRP A 161 3.25 -20.66 -7.67
C TRP A 161 4.23 -19.71 -6.97
N THR A 162 4.87 -20.15 -5.90
CA THR A 162 5.93 -19.40 -5.22
C THR A 162 7.10 -19.10 -6.15
N ILE A 163 7.57 -20.11 -6.90
CA ILE A 163 8.65 -19.93 -7.90
C ILE A 163 8.19 -18.99 -9.02
N PHE A 164 6.98 -19.19 -9.54
CA PHE A 164 6.41 -18.34 -10.58
C PHE A 164 6.38 -16.86 -10.15
N VAL A 165 5.85 -16.57 -8.98
CA VAL A 165 5.80 -15.20 -8.42
C VAL A 165 7.22 -14.64 -8.23
N ALA A 166 8.17 -15.46 -7.74
CA ALA A 166 9.56 -15.07 -7.57
C ALA A 166 10.22 -14.68 -8.89
N VAL A 167 9.98 -15.45 -9.95
CA VAL A 167 10.47 -15.13 -11.30
C VAL A 167 9.86 -13.83 -11.80
N VAL A 168 8.55 -13.65 -11.66
CA VAL A 168 7.84 -12.45 -12.13
C VAL A 168 8.41 -11.19 -11.48
N TYR A 169 8.52 -11.14 -10.13
CA TYR A 169 9.04 -9.93 -9.50
C TYR A 169 10.54 -9.72 -9.73
N THR A 170 11.32 -10.80 -9.93
CA THR A 170 12.73 -10.66 -10.26
C THR A 170 12.91 -10.05 -11.64
N VAL A 171 12.17 -10.54 -12.64
CA VAL A 171 12.21 -9.98 -14.01
C VAL A 171 11.75 -8.52 -14.00
N ALA A 172 10.64 -8.22 -13.31
CA ALA A 172 10.15 -6.86 -13.18
C ALA A 172 11.15 -5.93 -12.49
N GLY A 173 11.81 -6.40 -11.42
CA GLY A 173 12.83 -5.63 -10.71
C GLY A 173 14.07 -5.35 -11.55
N VAL A 174 14.55 -6.32 -12.32
CA VAL A 174 15.70 -6.13 -13.22
C VAL A 174 15.35 -5.17 -14.36
N ALA A 175 14.16 -5.30 -14.95
CA ALA A 175 13.69 -4.42 -16.02
C ALA A 175 13.46 -2.98 -15.56
N GLY A 176 12.99 -2.79 -14.31
CA GLY A 176 12.63 -1.49 -13.76
C GLY A 176 13.73 -0.77 -12.97
N LYS A 177 14.94 -1.34 -12.85
CA LYS A 177 15.98 -0.81 -11.95
C LYS A 177 16.36 0.65 -12.17
N SER A 178 16.40 1.11 -13.43
CA SER A 178 16.76 2.48 -13.81
C SER A 178 15.64 3.52 -13.57
N HIS A 179 14.41 3.07 -13.31
CA HIS A 179 13.24 3.93 -13.04
C HIS A 179 12.57 3.57 -11.72
N PHE A 180 13.34 3.05 -10.77
CA PHE A 180 12.81 2.46 -9.55
C PHE A 180 11.89 3.39 -8.77
N SER A 181 12.30 4.64 -8.54
CA SER A 181 11.52 5.61 -7.74
C SER A 181 10.17 5.96 -8.40
N GLU A 182 10.18 6.14 -9.73
CA GLU A 182 8.95 6.42 -10.50
C GLU A 182 8.01 5.22 -10.50
N ILE A 183 8.53 4.03 -10.78
CA ILE A 183 7.75 2.78 -10.78
C ILE A 183 7.15 2.52 -9.40
N LEU A 184 7.95 2.70 -8.34
CA LEU A 184 7.48 2.50 -6.96
C LEU A 184 6.34 3.49 -6.61
N ASN A 185 6.51 4.76 -6.92
CA ASN A 185 5.49 5.79 -6.67
C ASN A 185 4.18 5.48 -7.43
N ASN A 186 4.27 5.19 -8.71
CA ASN A 186 3.12 4.82 -9.54
C ASN A 186 2.45 3.55 -9.01
N PHE A 187 3.24 2.54 -8.61
CA PHE A 187 2.72 1.30 -8.05
C PHE A 187 1.95 1.52 -6.74
N LEU A 188 2.50 2.30 -5.80
CA LEU A 188 1.85 2.60 -4.53
C LEU A 188 0.54 3.37 -4.74
N SER A 189 0.52 4.32 -5.66
CA SER A 189 -0.69 5.06 -6.02
C SER A 189 -1.76 4.13 -6.61
N ILE A 190 -1.39 3.30 -7.60
CA ILE A 190 -2.32 2.32 -8.19
C ILE A 190 -2.82 1.33 -7.14
N LEU A 191 -1.95 0.86 -6.25
CA LEU A 191 -2.30 -0.03 -5.15
C LEU A 191 -3.36 0.62 -4.24
N SER A 192 -3.22 1.91 -3.92
CA SER A 192 -4.22 2.64 -3.15
C SER A 192 -5.57 2.71 -3.85
N TYR A 193 -5.60 2.92 -5.17
CA TYR A 193 -6.84 3.11 -5.93
C TYR A 193 -7.72 1.87 -5.97
N TRP A 194 -7.15 0.69 -6.20
CA TRP A 194 -7.95 -0.53 -6.29
C TRP A 194 -8.19 -1.22 -4.95
N THR A 195 -7.25 -1.08 -4.00
CA THR A 195 -7.41 -1.69 -2.67
C THR A 195 -8.41 -0.92 -1.80
N THR A 196 -8.53 0.39 -2.00
CA THR A 196 -9.51 1.22 -1.27
C THR A 196 -10.95 0.71 -1.43
N PRO A 197 -11.49 0.46 -2.63
CA PRO A 197 -12.83 -0.12 -2.77
C PRO A 197 -12.99 -1.44 -2.03
N PHE A 198 -11.99 -2.31 -2.07
CA PHE A 198 -12.02 -3.58 -1.34
C PHE A 198 -12.14 -3.37 0.17
N VAL A 199 -11.29 -2.53 0.74
CA VAL A 199 -11.28 -2.26 2.19
C VAL A 199 -12.55 -1.55 2.64
N VAL A 200 -13.06 -0.62 1.85
CA VAL A 200 -14.32 0.09 2.14
C VAL A 200 -15.50 -0.87 2.19
N VAL A 201 -15.63 -1.74 1.19
CA VAL A 201 -16.71 -2.75 1.17
C VAL A 201 -16.59 -3.67 2.38
N LEU A 202 -15.38 -4.16 2.68
CA LEU A 202 -15.12 -5.02 3.84
C LEU A 202 -15.49 -4.33 5.16
N ALA A 203 -15.07 -3.09 5.34
CA ALA A 203 -15.35 -2.30 6.54
C ALA A 203 -16.84 -2.01 6.71
N LEU A 204 -17.51 -1.57 5.64
CA LEU A 204 -18.95 -1.27 5.70
C LEU A 204 -19.77 -2.55 5.93
N GLU A 205 -19.42 -3.68 5.28
CA GLU A 205 -20.09 -4.93 5.54
C GLU A 205 -19.93 -5.34 7.01
N HIS A 206 -18.71 -5.25 7.56
CA HIS A 206 -18.42 -5.64 8.94
C HIS A 206 -19.07 -4.70 9.98
N PHE A 207 -18.83 -3.40 9.86
CA PHE A 207 -19.22 -2.44 10.90
C PHE A 207 -20.66 -1.95 10.78
N VAL A 208 -21.28 -2.00 9.59
CA VAL A 208 -22.64 -1.49 9.35
C VAL A 208 -23.62 -2.63 9.20
N PHE A 209 -23.45 -3.51 8.22
CA PHE A 209 -24.46 -4.49 7.85
C PHE A 209 -24.41 -5.73 8.73
N ARG A 210 -23.23 -6.22 9.12
CA ARG A 210 -23.08 -7.43 9.94
C ARG A 210 -22.79 -7.17 11.42
N ARG A 211 -22.80 -5.95 11.85
CA ARG A 211 -22.51 -5.57 13.25
C ARG A 211 -23.37 -6.31 14.27
N ARG A 212 -24.64 -6.57 13.96
CA ARG A 212 -25.59 -7.22 14.88
C ARG A 212 -25.64 -8.73 14.73
N ASN A 213 -25.58 -9.22 13.49
CA ASN A 213 -25.82 -10.63 13.18
C ASN A 213 -24.53 -11.45 13.07
N GLY A 214 -23.35 -10.79 12.97
CA GLY A 214 -22.06 -11.45 12.80
C GLY A 214 -21.96 -12.25 11.49
N TYR A 215 -21.05 -13.20 11.48
CA TYR A 215 -20.80 -14.12 10.37
C TYR A 215 -21.14 -15.56 10.79
N ASN A 216 -21.90 -16.27 9.98
CA ASN A 216 -22.13 -17.69 10.19
C ASN A 216 -21.12 -18.52 9.40
N VAL A 217 -20.18 -19.13 10.12
CA VAL A 217 -19.09 -19.91 9.50
C VAL A 217 -19.62 -21.11 8.72
N ASN A 218 -20.78 -21.68 9.11
CA ASN A 218 -21.37 -22.81 8.43
C ASN A 218 -21.90 -22.48 7.01
N ASP A 219 -22.12 -21.20 6.72
CA ASP A 219 -22.62 -20.75 5.43
C ASP A 219 -21.50 -20.61 4.38
N TYR A 220 -20.23 -20.68 4.78
CA TYR A 220 -19.06 -20.47 3.90
C TYR A 220 -19.03 -21.42 2.70
N GLY A 221 -19.44 -22.67 2.87
CA GLY A 221 -19.48 -23.69 1.81
C GLY A 221 -20.74 -23.69 0.96
N ASP A 222 -21.77 -22.94 1.34
CA ASP A 222 -23.09 -22.97 0.69
C ASP A 222 -23.32 -21.72 -0.17
N ARG A 223 -23.17 -21.88 -1.48
CA ARG A 223 -23.39 -20.80 -2.45
C ARG A 223 -24.78 -20.16 -2.37
N SER A 224 -25.78 -20.91 -1.92
CA SER A 224 -27.16 -20.40 -1.82
C SER A 224 -27.33 -19.37 -0.72
N LYS A 225 -26.46 -19.39 0.29
CA LYS A 225 -26.48 -18.51 1.45
C LYS A 225 -25.50 -17.35 1.36
N LEU A 226 -24.51 -17.45 0.47
CA LEU A 226 -23.54 -16.38 0.27
C LEU A 226 -24.16 -15.22 -0.51
N PRO A 227 -23.79 -13.95 -0.21
CA PRO A 227 -24.21 -12.79 -0.98
C PRO A 227 -23.86 -12.94 -2.46
N LEU A 228 -24.68 -12.39 -3.34
CA LEU A 228 -24.36 -12.36 -4.78
C LEU A 228 -23.18 -11.43 -5.08
N GLY A 229 -22.98 -10.44 -4.25
CA GLY A 229 -21.88 -9.49 -4.38
C GLY A 229 -22.10 -8.40 -5.45
N LEU A 230 -23.34 -8.23 -5.92
CA LEU A 230 -23.67 -7.23 -6.94
C LEU A 230 -23.43 -5.80 -6.43
N ALA A 231 -23.84 -5.53 -5.19
CA ALA A 231 -23.60 -4.23 -4.56
C ALA A 231 -22.10 -3.96 -4.42
N ALA A 232 -21.32 -4.96 -4.02
CA ALA A 232 -19.86 -4.83 -3.87
C ALA A 232 -19.18 -4.61 -5.23
N ALA A 233 -19.58 -5.37 -6.25
CA ALA A 233 -19.03 -5.22 -7.61
C ALA A 233 -19.34 -3.84 -8.20
N ALA A 234 -20.60 -3.39 -8.10
CA ALA A 234 -21.00 -2.07 -8.57
C ALA A 234 -20.27 -0.94 -7.82
N ALA A 235 -20.19 -1.04 -6.48
CA ALA A 235 -19.47 -0.06 -5.67
C ALA A 235 -17.97 -0.04 -6.01
N GLY A 236 -17.35 -1.21 -6.23
CA GLY A 236 -15.96 -1.32 -6.64
C GLY A 236 -15.71 -0.66 -8.01
N ILE A 237 -16.54 -0.93 -9.00
CA ILE A 237 -16.42 -0.33 -10.34
C ILE A 237 -16.55 1.19 -10.25
N ILE A 238 -17.55 1.71 -9.55
CA ILE A 238 -17.75 3.15 -9.39
C ILE A 238 -16.61 3.78 -8.57
N GLY A 239 -16.08 3.06 -7.58
CA GLY A 239 -14.89 3.48 -6.84
C GLY A 239 -13.66 3.63 -7.74
N VAL A 240 -13.43 2.68 -8.64
CA VAL A 240 -12.34 2.78 -9.64
C VAL A 240 -12.57 3.96 -10.59
N VAL A 241 -13.80 4.21 -11.03
CA VAL A 241 -14.13 5.42 -11.82
C VAL A 241 -13.79 6.68 -11.02
N GLY A 242 -14.11 6.71 -9.70
CA GLY A 242 -13.72 7.80 -8.82
C GLY A 242 -12.19 8.00 -8.76
N ALA A 243 -11.43 6.92 -8.61
CA ALA A 243 -9.98 6.98 -8.65
C ALA A 243 -9.46 7.60 -9.95
N VAL A 244 -9.97 7.16 -11.10
CA VAL A 244 -9.57 7.69 -12.42
C VAL A 244 -9.91 9.19 -12.56
N LEU A 245 -11.02 9.64 -11.99
CA LEU A 245 -11.39 11.06 -12.01
C LEU A 245 -10.48 11.91 -11.11
N GLY A 246 -10.01 11.34 -9.99
CA GLY A 246 -9.22 12.05 -8.98
C GLY A 246 -7.70 11.92 -9.15
N MET A 247 -7.19 10.92 -9.87
CA MET A 247 -5.76 10.63 -9.96
C MET A 247 -4.94 11.74 -10.60
N ASN A 248 -3.70 11.91 -10.16
CA ASN A 248 -2.69 12.78 -10.77
C ASN A 248 -1.39 12.00 -10.89
N GLN A 249 -1.22 11.29 -12.01
CA GLN A 249 -0.07 10.45 -12.30
C GLN A 249 0.71 10.98 -13.49
N THR A 250 1.96 10.57 -13.66
CA THR A 250 2.84 11.00 -14.77
C THR A 250 2.24 10.71 -16.15
N TRP A 251 1.45 9.64 -16.26
CA TRP A 251 0.84 9.16 -17.51
C TRP A 251 -0.62 9.62 -17.70
N TYR A 252 -1.31 10.08 -16.65
CA TYR A 252 -2.69 10.56 -16.74
C TYR A 252 -3.07 11.44 -15.55
N ILE A 253 -3.75 12.56 -15.83
CA ILE A 253 -4.27 13.46 -14.80
C ILE A 253 -5.79 13.56 -14.98
N GLY A 254 -6.52 13.11 -13.97
CA GLY A 254 -7.97 13.14 -13.93
C GLY A 254 -8.54 14.57 -13.85
N PRO A 255 -9.79 14.77 -14.30
CA PRO A 255 -10.42 16.09 -14.31
C PRO A 255 -10.54 16.72 -12.91
N ILE A 256 -10.79 15.93 -11.87
CA ILE A 256 -10.87 16.40 -10.49
C ILE A 256 -9.46 16.68 -9.93
N GLY A 257 -8.49 15.81 -10.22
CA GLY A 257 -7.09 16.02 -9.82
C GLY A 257 -6.53 17.35 -10.36
N LYS A 258 -6.90 17.75 -11.58
CA LYS A 258 -6.50 19.03 -12.18
C LYS A 258 -7.02 20.26 -11.45
N LEU A 259 -8.12 20.15 -10.71
CA LEU A 259 -8.72 21.30 -10.01
C LEU A 259 -7.93 21.67 -8.73
N THR A 260 -6.99 20.84 -8.30
CA THR A 260 -6.25 21.01 -7.06
C THR A 260 -4.95 21.78 -7.29
N GLY A 261 -5.05 23.10 -7.37
CA GLY A 261 -3.90 23.99 -7.55
C GLY A 261 -3.34 23.99 -8.98
N THR A 262 -2.19 24.62 -9.16
CA THR A 262 -1.57 24.83 -10.49
C THR A 262 -1.00 23.54 -11.10
N TYR A 263 -0.50 22.66 -10.25
CA TYR A 263 0.14 21.39 -10.65
C TYR A 263 -0.79 20.18 -10.55
N GLY A 264 -2.02 20.39 -10.06
CA GLY A 264 -2.93 19.31 -9.70
C GLY A 264 -2.55 18.62 -8.38
N GLY A 265 -3.44 17.76 -7.90
CA GLY A 265 -3.22 16.90 -6.74
C GLY A 265 -3.81 15.52 -6.98
N ASP A 266 -3.18 14.49 -6.41
CA ASP A 266 -3.72 13.14 -6.47
C ASP A 266 -4.79 12.96 -5.38
N LEU A 267 -6.01 12.84 -5.82
CA LEU A 267 -7.23 12.60 -5.03
C LEU A 267 -7.83 11.22 -5.33
N GLY A 268 -7.05 10.34 -5.97
CA GLY A 268 -7.55 9.08 -6.50
C GLY A 268 -8.12 8.18 -5.42
N PHE A 269 -7.43 7.99 -4.29
CA PHE A 269 -7.92 7.11 -3.24
C PHE A 269 -9.09 7.73 -2.48
N GLU A 270 -9.09 9.05 -2.24
CA GLU A 270 -10.21 9.75 -1.56
C GLU A 270 -11.49 9.66 -2.37
N MET A 271 -11.40 9.85 -3.69
CA MET A 271 -12.54 9.70 -4.59
C MET A 271 -13.02 8.25 -4.66
N ALA A 272 -12.10 7.29 -4.69
CA ALA A 272 -12.44 5.87 -4.62
C ALA A 272 -13.16 5.53 -3.31
N LEU A 273 -12.65 6.01 -2.17
CA LEU A 273 -13.24 5.81 -0.85
C LEU A 273 -14.65 6.40 -0.79
N LEU A 274 -14.80 7.66 -1.22
CA LEU A 274 -16.07 8.36 -1.18
C LEU A 274 -17.14 7.66 -2.05
N LEU A 275 -16.83 7.43 -3.32
CA LEU A 275 -17.81 6.87 -4.26
C LEU A 275 -18.13 5.40 -3.93
N THR A 276 -17.14 4.59 -3.55
CA THR A 276 -17.40 3.22 -3.10
C THR A 276 -18.31 3.21 -1.87
N SER A 277 -18.05 4.08 -0.89
CA SER A 277 -18.86 4.16 0.33
C SER A 277 -20.31 4.52 0.02
N LEU A 278 -20.53 5.56 -0.77
CA LEU A 278 -21.88 6.03 -1.13
C LEU A 278 -22.66 4.96 -1.88
N VAL A 279 -22.04 4.36 -2.90
CA VAL A 279 -22.71 3.35 -3.73
C VAL A 279 -22.98 2.07 -2.95
N TYR A 280 -22.03 1.62 -2.13
CA TYR A 280 -22.23 0.42 -1.32
C TYR A 280 -23.33 0.58 -0.27
N LEU A 281 -23.34 1.71 0.44
CA LEU A 281 -24.38 2.03 1.42
C LEU A 281 -25.79 2.12 0.78
N ALA A 282 -25.88 2.59 -0.46
CA ALA A 282 -27.14 2.68 -1.19
C ALA A 282 -27.61 1.32 -1.75
N LEU A 283 -26.69 0.53 -2.35
CA LEU A 283 -27.05 -0.69 -3.05
C LEU A 283 -27.15 -1.92 -2.16
N ARG A 284 -26.37 -1.98 -1.08
CA ARG A 284 -26.37 -3.15 -0.20
C ARG A 284 -27.72 -3.42 0.47
N PRO A 285 -28.49 -2.45 0.98
CA PRO A 285 -29.85 -2.67 1.47
C PRO A 285 -30.79 -3.20 0.40
N LEU A 286 -30.65 -2.72 -0.85
CA LEU A 286 -31.47 -3.20 -1.96
C LEU A 286 -31.16 -4.65 -2.31
N GLU A 287 -29.87 -5.05 -2.30
CA GLU A 287 -29.46 -6.43 -2.50
C GLU A 287 -30.00 -7.34 -1.40
N LEU A 288 -29.90 -6.92 -0.13
CA LEU A 288 -30.45 -7.68 1.01
C LEU A 288 -31.97 -7.84 0.92
N ASN A 289 -32.70 -6.79 0.55
CA ASN A 289 -34.16 -6.85 0.41
C ASN A 289 -34.59 -7.71 -0.78
N SER A 290 -33.82 -7.72 -1.87
CA SER A 290 -34.20 -8.45 -3.09
C SER A 290 -33.84 -9.95 -3.03
N PHE A 291 -32.74 -10.28 -2.38
CA PHE A 291 -32.20 -11.65 -2.40
C PHE A 291 -32.11 -12.29 -1.00
N GLY A 292 -32.36 -11.54 0.07
CA GLY A 292 -32.35 -12.04 1.46
C GLY A 292 -30.96 -12.45 1.98
N ARG A 293 -29.90 -12.11 1.28
CA ARG A 293 -28.54 -12.57 1.59
C ARG A 293 -27.43 -11.61 1.14
#